data_243085b4a750246bfc0295a29e819daa
#
_entry.id   243085b4a750246bfc0295a29e819daa
#
_cell.length_a   1.000
_cell.length_b   1.000
_cell.length_c   1.000
_cell.angle_alpha   90.00
_cell.angle_beta   90.00
_cell.angle_gamma   90.00
#
_symmetry.space_group_name_H-M   'P 1'
#
loop_
_entity.id
_entity.type
_entity.pdbx_description
1 polymer ?
#
loop_
_entity_poly.entity_id
_entity_poly.type
_entity_poly.pdbx_seq_one_letter_code
_entity_poly.pdbx_strand_id
1 'polypeptide(L)'
;MRILVVNVNTTASITDTIAQQARAVASPGTEIVGLTPFFGAESVEGNFESYLAAIAVMDRVMAYDQPFDAVIQAGYGEHGREGLQELLNVPVVDITEAAASTAMFLGHAYSVVTTLDRTVPLIEDRLKLAGLYQRCASVRASGMAVLELEEDPLAAMEAIVREAELAIRDDKAEVICLGCGGMAGL
;
A
#
# COMPACT_ATOMS: atom_id res chain seq x y z
N MET A 1 -1.03 -13.44 18.57
CA MET A 1 -0.67 -12.08 18.17
C MET A 1 -1.82 -11.48 17.38
N ARG A 2 -2.18 -10.22 17.65
CA ARG A 2 -3.23 -9.51 16.90
C ARG A 2 -2.60 -8.36 16.11
N ILE A 3 -2.81 -8.34 14.81
CA ILE A 3 -2.29 -7.29 13.91
C ILE A 3 -3.46 -6.55 13.30
N LEU A 4 -3.44 -5.22 13.43
CA LEU A 4 -4.38 -4.34 12.75
C LEU A 4 -3.86 -4.08 11.33
N VAL A 5 -4.70 -4.29 10.34
CA VAL A 5 -4.44 -3.94 8.95
C VAL A 5 -5.39 -2.81 8.59
N VAL A 6 -4.87 -1.58 8.53
CA VAL A 6 -5.69 -0.41 8.30
C VAL A 6 -5.61 0.02 6.83
N ASN A 7 -6.77 0.05 6.16
CA ASN A 7 -6.93 0.64 4.84
C ASN A 7 -6.76 2.17 4.93
N VAL A 8 -6.42 2.81 3.85
CA VAL A 8 -6.21 4.27 3.78
C VAL A 8 -7.39 5.04 3.19
N ASN A 9 -8.41 4.31 2.72
CA ASN A 9 -9.63 4.87 2.17
C ASN A 9 -10.88 4.31 2.88
N THR A 10 -12.06 4.82 2.52
CA THR A 10 -13.33 4.43 3.16
C THR A 10 -14.04 3.26 2.48
N THR A 11 -13.46 2.65 1.45
CA THR A 11 -14.05 1.55 0.70
C THR A 11 -13.84 0.22 1.44
N ALA A 12 -14.91 -0.30 2.01
CA ALA A 12 -14.88 -1.50 2.86
C ALA A 12 -14.48 -2.77 2.09
N SER A 13 -14.88 -2.92 0.82
CA SER A 13 -14.51 -4.06 -0.03
C SER A 13 -12.99 -4.18 -0.18
N ILE A 14 -12.30 -3.05 -0.36
CA ILE A 14 -10.84 -2.99 -0.42
C ILE A 14 -10.22 -3.46 0.92
N THR A 15 -10.77 -3.00 2.04
CA THR A 15 -10.31 -3.46 3.37
C THR A 15 -10.46 -4.97 3.53
N ASP A 16 -11.60 -5.53 3.12
CA ASP A 16 -11.89 -6.95 3.22
C ASP A 16 -10.92 -7.78 2.38
N THR A 17 -10.65 -7.36 1.14
CA THR A 17 -9.69 -7.99 0.24
C THR A 17 -8.27 -7.96 0.82
N ILE A 18 -7.79 -6.81 1.29
CA ILE A 18 -6.46 -6.67 1.91
C ILE A 18 -6.36 -7.56 3.16
N ALA A 19 -7.38 -7.53 4.02
CA ALA A 19 -7.38 -8.35 5.23
C ALA A 19 -7.44 -9.85 4.92
N GLN A 20 -8.14 -10.27 3.87
CA GLN A 20 -8.16 -11.64 3.40
C GLN A 20 -6.77 -12.10 2.94
N GLN A 21 -6.07 -11.30 2.14
CA GLN A 21 -4.71 -11.60 1.69
C GLN A 21 -3.73 -11.68 2.88
N ALA A 22 -3.85 -10.76 3.83
CA ALA A 22 -3.03 -10.80 5.04
C ALA A 22 -3.28 -12.08 5.86
N ARG A 23 -4.54 -12.53 6.00
CA ARG A 23 -4.89 -13.80 6.67
C ARG A 23 -4.34 -15.01 5.96
N ALA A 24 -4.30 -15.00 4.63
CA ALA A 24 -3.81 -16.13 3.83
C ALA A 24 -2.32 -16.43 4.06
N VAL A 25 -1.54 -15.43 4.44
CA VAL A 25 -0.09 -15.56 4.68
C VAL A 25 0.30 -15.48 6.17
N ALA A 26 -0.66 -15.20 7.03
CA ALA A 26 -0.42 -15.08 8.47
C ALA A 26 -0.01 -16.41 9.10
N SER A 27 0.96 -16.37 10.01
CA SER A 27 1.34 -17.56 10.78
C SER A 27 0.19 -18.06 11.68
N PRO A 28 0.12 -19.37 11.96
CA PRO A 28 -0.89 -19.92 12.88
C PRO A 28 -0.91 -19.18 14.23
N GLY A 29 -2.10 -18.84 14.69
CA GLY A 29 -2.32 -18.09 15.94
C GLY A 29 -2.19 -16.57 15.80
N THR A 30 -1.99 -16.05 14.58
CA THR A 30 -2.07 -14.61 14.29
C THR A 30 -3.49 -14.24 13.89
N GLU A 31 -4.07 -13.28 14.59
CA GLU A 31 -5.36 -12.67 14.28
C GLU A 31 -5.13 -11.40 13.43
N ILE A 32 -5.77 -11.32 12.28
CA ILE A 32 -5.75 -10.14 11.40
C ILE A 32 -7.09 -9.42 11.51
N VAL A 33 -7.05 -8.17 11.92
CA VAL A 33 -8.21 -7.28 12.03
C VAL A 33 -8.11 -6.20 10.94
N GLY A 34 -9.00 -6.24 9.96
CA GLY A 34 -9.12 -5.19 8.95
C GLY A 34 -9.82 -3.96 9.52
N LEU A 35 -9.28 -2.79 9.30
CA LEU A 35 -9.86 -1.51 9.73
C LEU A 35 -10.10 -0.60 8.53
N THR A 36 -11.35 -0.15 8.38
CA THR A 36 -11.73 0.89 7.41
C THR A 36 -11.83 2.22 8.15
N PRO A 37 -11.21 3.31 7.69
CA PRO A 37 -11.40 4.65 8.24
C PRO A 37 -12.87 5.08 8.28
N PHE A 38 -13.26 5.83 9.29
CA PHE A 38 -14.64 6.30 9.46
C PHE A 38 -15.01 7.46 8.55
N PHE A 39 -14.01 8.17 8.04
CA PHE A 39 -14.14 9.31 7.12
C PHE A 39 -12.92 9.33 6.17
N GLY A 40 -13.03 10.12 5.11
CA GLY A 40 -11.98 10.26 4.10
C GLY A 40 -12.52 10.10 2.69
N ALA A 41 -11.63 9.87 1.73
CA ALA A 41 -11.97 9.60 0.36
C ALA A 41 -12.27 8.10 0.15
N GLU A 42 -13.06 7.77 -0.84
CA GLU A 42 -13.31 6.39 -1.28
C GLU A 42 -12.08 5.77 -1.96
N SER A 43 -11.21 6.62 -2.53
CA SER A 43 -9.89 6.24 -3.05
C SER A 43 -8.87 7.32 -2.72
N VAL A 44 -7.59 6.94 -2.61
CA VAL A 44 -6.47 7.87 -2.38
C VAL A 44 -5.59 7.88 -3.62
N GLU A 45 -5.61 8.98 -4.34
CA GLU A 45 -4.98 9.10 -5.66
C GLU A 45 -4.18 10.40 -5.84
N GLY A 46 -4.06 11.20 -4.79
CA GLY A 46 -3.35 12.48 -4.81
C GLY A 46 -2.96 12.96 -3.41
N ASN A 47 -2.24 14.08 -3.34
CA ASN A 47 -1.75 14.65 -2.08
C ASN A 47 -2.88 15.03 -1.12
N PHE A 48 -3.97 15.61 -1.65
CA PHE A 48 -5.10 16.01 -0.82
C PHE A 48 -5.72 14.82 -0.09
N GLU A 49 -6.05 13.76 -0.85
CA GLU A 49 -6.60 12.53 -0.28
C GLU A 49 -5.60 11.86 0.65
N SER A 50 -4.30 11.91 0.34
CA SER A 50 -3.22 11.34 1.17
C SER A 50 -3.14 12.02 2.54
N TYR A 51 -3.20 13.36 2.60
CA TYR A 51 -3.21 14.10 3.88
C TYR A 51 -4.46 13.81 4.71
N LEU A 52 -5.61 13.74 4.05
CA LEU A 52 -6.86 13.38 4.71
C LEU A 52 -6.82 11.94 5.22
N ALA A 53 -6.29 11.02 4.43
CA ALA A 53 -6.10 9.61 4.80
C ALA A 53 -5.19 9.45 6.01
N ALA A 54 -4.10 10.22 6.11
CA ALA A 54 -3.20 10.16 7.25
C ALA A 54 -3.94 10.43 8.58
N ILE A 55 -4.79 11.46 8.60
CA ILE A 55 -5.61 11.78 9.78
C ILE A 55 -6.63 10.68 10.06
N ALA A 56 -7.33 10.22 9.03
CA ALA A 56 -8.38 9.21 9.15
C ALA A 56 -7.84 7.83 9.60
N VAL A 57 -6.65 7.46 9.14
CA VAL A 57 -5.94 6.23 9.55
C VAL A 57 -5.55 6.29 11.02
N MET A 58 -4.95 7.41 11.47
CA MET A 58 -4.59 7.59 12.87
C MET A 58 -5.83 7.57 13.78
N ASP A 59 -6.87 8.31 13.43
CA ASP A 59 -8.14 8.31 14.16
C ASP A 59 -8.74 6.91 14.28
N ARG A 60 -8.76 6.17 13.16
CA ARG A 60 -9.33 4.81 13.12
C ARG A 60 -8.56 3.82 13.99
N VAL A 61 -7.23 3.88 14.00
CA VAL A 61 -6.39 3.02 14.83
C VAL A 61 -6.54 3.38 16.31
N MET A 62 -6.54 4.66 16.65
CA MET A 62 -6.71 5.14 18.03
C MET A 62 -8.09 4.83 18.61
N ALA A 63 -9.13 4.75 17.76
CA ALA A 63 -10.48 4.36 18.17
C ALA A 63 -10.65 2.84 18.38
N TYR A 64 -9.64 2.02 18.10
CA TYR A 64 -9.70 0.59 18.32
C TYR A 64 -9.42 0.27 19.81
N ASP A 65 -10.39 -0.33 20.50
CA ASP A 65 -10.42 -0.47 21.96
C ASP A 65 -9.84 -1.79 22.50
N GLN A 66 -9.48 -2.74 21.61
CA GLN A 66 -8.92 -4.02 22.03
C GLN A 66 -7.38 -4.00 21.98
N PRO A 67 -6.67 -4.79 22.80
CA PRO A 67 -5.22 -4.93 22.69
C PRO A 67 -4.79 -5.45 21.32
N PHE A 68 -3.70 -4.91 20.78
CA PHE A 68 -3.06 -5.36 19.56
C PHE A 68 -1.53 -5.26 19.66
N ASP A 69 -0.83 -6.01 18.81
CA ASP A 69 0.62 -6.19 18.89
C ASP A 69 1.37 -5.45 17.77
N ALA A 70 0.71 -5.11 16.67
CA ALA A 70 1.29 -4.39 15.54
C ALA A 70 0.22 -3.75 14.66
N VAL A 71 0.63 -2.79 13.84
CA VAL A 71 -0.20 -2.15 12.81
C VAL A 71 0.48 -2.28 11.45
N ILE A 72 -0.29 -2.66 10.42
CA ILE A 72 0.09 -2.56 9.02
C ILE A 72 -0.78 -1.47 8.38
N GLN A 73 -0.14 -0.40 7.95
CA GLN A 73 -0.78 0.66 7.17
C GLN A 73 -0.77 0.21 5.70
N ALA A 74 -1.96 -0.08 5.17
CA ALA A 74 -2.15 -0.76 3.89
C ALA A 74 -2.41 0.21 2.73
N GLY A 75 -1.67 1.31 2.67
CA GLY A 75 -1.64 2.23 1.55
C GLY A 75 -0.22 2.37 1.01
N TYR A 76 -0.10 2.47 -0.32
CA TYR A 76 1.20 2.65 -0.96
C TYR A 76 1.48 4.15 -1.14
N GLY A 77 2.34 4.69 -0.30
CA GLY A 77 2.64 6.12 -0.18
C GLY A 77 2.68 6.58 1.28
N GLU A 78 2.66 7.89 1.51
CA GLU A 78 2.63 8.47 2.85
C GLU A 78 1.19 8.69 3.32
N HIS A 79 0.77 7.94 4.33
CA HIS A 79 -0.60 7.99 4.85
C HIS A 79 -0.62 7.87 6.39
N GLY A 80 0.31 8.60 7.07
CA GLY A 80 0.32 8.74 8.52
C GLY A 80 1.09 7.68 9.30
N ARG A 81 1.97 6.91 8.65
CA ARG A 81 2.79 5.88 9.33
C ARG A 81 3.63 6.47 10.44
N GLU A 82 4.35 7.57 10.21
CA GLU A 82 5.21 8.24 11.19
C GLU A 82 4.38 8.75 12.39
N GLY A 83 3.20 9.30 12.14
CA GLY A 83 2.28 9.72 13.21
C GLY A 83 1.80 8.54 14.06
N LEU A 84 1.50 7.40 13.45
CA LEU A 84 1.16 6.18 14.19
C LEU A 84 2.35 5.68 15.03
N GLN A 85 3.58 5.78 14.54
CA GLN A 85 4.79 5.39 15.29
C GLN A 85 5.03 6.29 16.51
N GLU A 86 4.66 7.57 16.45
CA GLU A 86 4.72 8.46 17.59
C GLU A 86 3.62 8.17 18.64
N LEU A 87 2.44 7.77 18.18
CA LEU A 87 1.27 7.52 19.03
C LEU A 87 1.29 6.15 19.72
N LEU A 88 1.97 5.16 19.14
CA LEU A 88 1.86 3.76 19.55
C LEU A 88 3.19 3.21 20.08
N ASN A 89 3.10 2.28 21.03
CA ASN A 89 4.24 1.55 21.57
C ASN A 89 4.41 0.15 20.91
N VAL A 90 3.78 -0.06 19.75
CA VAL A 90 3.88 -1.30 18.97
C VAL A 90 4.45 -1.01 17.59
N PRO A 91 5.03 -2.00 16.89
CA PRO A 91 5.51 -1.79 15.53
C PRO A 91 4.43 -1.31 14.58
N VAL A 92 4.76 -0.31 13.76
CA VAL A 92 3.94 0.17 12.65
C VAL A 92 4.74 0.03 11.35
N VAL A 93 4.20 -0.74 10.42
CA VAL A 93 4.80 -1.03 9.13
C VAL A 93 3.86 -0.54 8.03
N ASP A 94 4.38 0.15 7.03
CA ASP A 94 3.63 0.40 5.80
C ASP A 94 4.00 -0.58 4.68
N ILE A 95 3.09 -0.80 3.76
CA ILE A 95 3.30 -1.74 2.65
C ILE A 95 4.32 -1.23 1.63
N THR A 96 4.58 0.07 1.55
CA THR A 96 5.59 0.66 0.65
C THR A 96 6.99 0.24 1.05
N GLU A 97 7.35 0.49 2.32
CA GLU A 97 8.67 0.10 2.84
C GLU A 97 8.83 -1.41 2.88
N ALA A 98 7.78 -2.14 3.26
CA ALA A 98 7.82 -3.61 3.32
C ALA A 98 8.07 -4.22 1.95
N ALA A 99 7.36 -3.77 0.91
CA ALA A 99 7.53 -4.26 -0.46
C ALA A 99 8.90 -3.88 -1.02
N ALA A 100 9.30 -2.62 -0.94
CA ALA A 100 10.57 -2.14 -1.46
C ALA A 100 11.77 -2.80 -0.76
N SER A 101 11.73 -2.95 0.57
CA SER A 101 12.78 -3.64 1.33
C SER A 101 12.88 -5.11 0.93
N THR A 102 11.75 -5.78 0.78
CA THR A 102 11.73 -7.20 0.33
C THR A 102 12.28 -7.33 -1.09
N ALA A 103 11.89 -6.42 -1.99
CA ALA A 103 12.38 -6.42 -3.36
C ALA A 103 13.91 -6.29 -3.45
N MET A 104 14.52 -5.51 -2.57
CA MET A 104 15.98 -5.35 -2.52
C MET A 104 16.74 -6.60 -2.06
N PHE A 105 16.08 -7.57 -1.40
CA PHE A 105 16.66 -8.89 -1.12
C PHE A 105 16.56 -9.83 -2.33
N LEU A 106 15.61 -9.58 -3.25
CA LEU A 106 15.33 -10.46 -4.39
C LEU A 106 16.06 -10.04 -5.67
N GLY A 107 16.37 -8.74 -5.83
CA GLY A 107 17.04 -8.22 -7.02
C GLY A 107 17.87 -6.99 -6.74
N HIS A 108 18.69 -6.57 -7.72
CA HIS A 108 19.51 -5.36 -7.63
C HIS A 108 18.66 -4.10 -7.75
N ALA A 109 17.67 -4.10 -8.63
CA ALA A 109 16.78 -2.98 -8.87
C ALA A 109 15.32 -3.44 -8.90
N TYR A 110 14.44 -2.62 -8.37
CA TYR A 110 12.99 -2.87 -8.43
C TYR A 110 12.27 -1.70 -9.09
N SER A 111 11.08 -1.97 -9.62
CA SER A 111 10.14 -0.93 -10.04
C SER A 111 8.80 -1.10 -9.34
N VAL A 112 8.08 0.00 -9.21
CA VAL A 112 6.72 0.02 -8.68
C VAL A 112 5.75 0.25 -9.82
N VAL A 113 4.70 -0.55 -9.92
CA VAL A 113 3.56 -0.31 -10.81
C VAL A 113 2.37 0.14 -9.96
N THR A 114 1.93 1.37 -10.20
CA THR A 114 0.82 2.02 -9.47
C THR A 114 -0.38 2.31 -10.38
N THR A 115 -1.35 3.05 -9.88
CA THR A 115 -2.61 3.37 -10.55
C THR A 115 -2.48 4.53 -11.53
N LEU A 116 -2.50 5.78 -11.05
CA LEU A 116 -2.53 6.99 -11.87
C LEU A 116 -1.19 7.73 -11.82
N ASP A 117 -0.87 8.48 -12.88
CA ASP A 117 0.35 9.30 -12.95
C ASP A 117 0.50 10.26 -11.77
N ARG A 118 -0.60 10.79 -11.26
CA ARG A 118 -0.59 11.71 -10.11
C ARG A 118 -0.19 11.05 -8.78
N THR A 119 -0.19 9.71 -8.71
CA THR A 119 0.29 8.97 -7.53
C THR A 119 1.80 8.73 -7.58
N VAL A 120 2.42 8.81 -8.75
CA VAL A 120 3.86 8.55 -8.91
C VAL A 120 4.72 9.42 -7.99
N PRO A 121 4.55 10.76 -7.93
CA PRO A 121 5.37 11.60 -7.04
C PRO A 121 5.21 11.24 -5.56
N LEU A 122 4.00 10.85 -5.12
CA LEU A 122 3.74 10.44 -3.73
C LEU A 122 4.55 9.21 -3.34
N ILE A 123 4.61 8.23 -4.24
CA ILE A 123 5.37 7.00 -4.03
C ILE A 123 6.87 7.28 -4.05
N GLU A 124 7.35 8.07 -5.01
CA GLU A 124 8.75 8.45 -5.08
C GLU A 124 9.20 9.19 -3.81
N ASP A 125 8.40 10.13 -3.33
CA ASP A 125 8.73 10.90 -2.11
C ASP A 125 8.73 10.00 -0.88
N ARG A 126 7.80 9.06 -0.77
CA ARG A 126 7.80 8.05 0.28
C ARG A 126 9.07 7.19 0.24
N LEU A 127 9.46 6.71 -0.93
CA LEU A 127 10.68 5.90 -1.11
C LEU A 127 11.95 6.70 -0.81
N LYS A 128 11.99 8.00 -1.17
CA LYS A 128 13.11 8.89 -0.83
C LYS A 128 13.21 9.10 0.68
N LEU A 129 12.10 9.36 1.36
CA LEU A 129 12.03 9.53 2.80
C LEU A 129 12.53 8.27 3.55
N ALA A 130 12.15 7.09 3.05
CA ALA A 130 12.57 5.81 3.60
C ALA A 130 14.02 5.40 3.24
N GLY A 131 14.71 6.15 2.36
CA GLY A 131 16.06 5.81 1.89
C GLY A 131 16.11 4.62 0.91
N LEU A 132 14.98 4.27 0.29
CA LEU A 132 14.84 3.10 -0.59
C LEU A 132 14.87 3.45 -2.08
N TYR A 133 14.71 4.74 -2.42
CA TYR A 133 14.58 5.21 -3.80
C TYR A 133 15.82 4.94 -4.67
N GLN A 134 17.02 4.85 -4.08
CA GLN A 134 18.26 4.64 -4.85
C GLN A 134 18.29 3.34 -5.66
N ARG A 135 17.49 2.35 -5.28
CA ARG A 135 17.35 1.07 -5.98
C ARG A 135 16.00 0.91 -6.68
N CYS A 136 15.18 1.96 -6.68
CA CYS A 136 13.96 2.04 -7.48
C CYS A 136 14.33 2.48 -8.90
N ALA A 137 14.18 1.59 -9.87
CA ALA A 137 14.46 1.87 -11.28
C ALA A 137 13.39 2.79 -11.88
N SER A 138 12.12 2.61 -11.49
CA SER A 138 11.01 3.47 -11.92
C SER A 138 9.79 3.29 -11.03
N VAL A 139 8.90 4.29 -11.07
CA VAL A 139 7.52 4.19 -10.63
C VAL A 139 6.64 4.45 -11.85
N ARG A 140 5.85 3.45 -12.27
CA ARG A 140 5.02 3.49 -13.48
C ARG A 140 3.56 3.43 -13.12
N ALA A 141 2.73 4.16 -13.85
CA ALA A 141 1.28 4.17 -13.66
C ALA A 141 0.59 3.30 -14.72
N SER A 142 -0.35 2.45 -14.29
CA SER A 142 -1.19 1.64 -15.19
C SER A 142 -2.21 2.47 -15.97
N GLY A 143 -2.53 3.67 -15.48
CA GLY A 143 -3.56 4.54 -16.01
C GLY A 143 -4.97 4.22 -15.50
N MET A 144 -5.13 3.21 -14.64
CA MET A 144 -6.40 2.79 -14.03
C MET A 144 -6.58 3.47 -12.67
N ALA A 145 -7.77 4.00 -12.40
CA ALA A 145 -8.11 4.52 -11.08
C ALA A 145 -8.31 3.38 -10.06
N VAL A 146 -8.18 3.68 -8.77
CA VAL A 146 -8.24 2.66 -7.72
C VAL A 146 -9.53 1.85 -7.75
N LEU A 147 -10.68 2.51 -7.93
CA LEU A 147 -11.98 1.83 -7.96
C LEU A 147 -12.20 1.03 -9.26
N GLU A 148 -11.63 1.47 -10.37
CA GLU A 148 -11.68 0.75 -11.65
C GLU A 148 -10.98 -0.63 -11.58
N LEU A 149 -10.01 -0.81 -10.67
CA LEU A 149 -9.36 -2.10 -10.47
C LEU A 149 -10.35 -3.19 -10.01
N GLU A 150 -11.37 -2.82 -9.22
CA GLU A 150 -12.42 -3.75 -8.78
C GLU A 150 -13.53 -3.91 -9.83
N GLU A 151 -13.80 -2.86 -10.63
CA GLU A 151 -14.85 -2.87 -11.65
C GLU A 151 -14.49 -3.73 -12.87
N ASP A 152 -13.23 -3.71 -13.31
CA ASP A 152 -12.72 -4.53 -14.43
C ASP A 152 -11.34 -5.15 -14.10
N PRO A 153 -11.31 -6.24 -13.33
CA PRO A 153 -10.07 -6.90 -12.92
C PRO A 153 -9.22 -7.42 -14.10
N LEU A 154 -9.85 -7.78 -15.24
CA LEU A 154 -9.11 -8.26 -16.41
C LEU A 154 -8.37 -7.12 -17.09
N ALA A 155 -9.04 -6.00 -17.36
CA ALA A 155 -8.39 -4.81 -17.92
C ALA A 155 -7.30 -4.26 -16.97
N ALA A 156 -7.55 -4.31 -15.65
CA ALA A 156 -6.57 -3.93 -14.64
C ALA A 156 -5.32 -4.80 -14.71
N MET A 157 -5.48 -6.11 -14.75
CA MET A 157 -4.38 -7.08 -14.89
C MET A 157 -3.55 -6.81 -16.15
N GLU A 158 -4.22 -6.63 -17.31
CA GLU A 158 -3.54 -6.35 -18.58
C GLU A 158 -2.74 -5.05 -18.52
N ALA A 159 -3.30 -3.99 -17.93
CA ALA A 159 -2.62 -2.71 -17.79
C ALA A 159 -1.41 -2.80 -16.85
N ILE A 160 -1.54 -3.48 -15.72
CA ILE A 160 -0.47 -3.69 -14.75
C ILE A 160 0.66 -4.52 -15.36
N VAL A 161 0.34 -5.63 -16.03
CA VAL A 161 1.33 -6.51 -16.68
C VAL A 161 2.08 -5.75 -17.77
N ARG A 162 1.39 -4.96 -18.60
CA ARG A 162 2.04 -4.13 -19.61
C ARG A 162 3.08 -3.18 -19.02
N GLU A 163 2.75 -2.46 -17.94
CA GLU A 163 3.71 -1.55 -17.29
C GLU A 163 4.85 -2.29 -16.58
N ALA A 164 4.57 -3.47 -16.03
CA ALA A 164 5.59 -4.34 -15.46
C ALA A 164 6.60 -4.82 -16.53
N GLU A 165 6.12 -5.24 -17.71
CA GLU A 165 6.97 -5.62 -18.83
C GLU A 165 7.84 -4.46 -19.34
N LEU A 166 7.26 -3.24 -19.40
CA LEU A 166 8.00 -2.03 -19.72
C LEU A 166 9.08 -1.72 -18.68
N ALA A 167 8.77 -1.85 -17.40
CA ALA A 167 9.74 -1.65 -16.33
C ALA A 167 10.93 -2.64 -16.43
N ILE A 168 10.66 -3.90 -16.72
CA ILE A 168 11.69 -4.92 -16.91
C ILE A 168 12.53 -4.64 -18.15
N ARG A 169 11.88 -4.33 -19.29
CA ARG A 169 12.54 -4.17 -20.57
C ARG A 169 13.36 -2.87 -20.66
N ASP A 170 12.75 -1.76 -20.25
CA ASP A 170 13.26 -0.41 -20.52
C ASP A 170 14.01 0.15 -19.30
N ASP A 171 13.50 -0.04 -18.08
CA ASP A 171 14.07 0.49 -16.84
C ASP A 171 15.00 -0.50 -16.12
N LYS A 172 15.07 -1.74 -16.62
CA LYS A 172 15.95 -2.80 -16.07
C LYS A 172 15.60 -3.23 -14.66
N ALA A 173 14.30 -3.17 -14.32
CA ALA A 173 13.83 -3.74 -13.08
C ALA A 173 13.98 -5.27 -13.07
N GLU A 174 14.43 -5.81 -11.95
CA GLU A 174 14.51 -7.25 -11.70
C GLU A 174 13.35 -7.74 -10.82
N VAL A 175 12.72 -6.83 -10.09
CA VAL A 175 11.58 -7.10 -9.20
C VAL A 175 10.50 -6.04 -9.42
N ILE A 176 9.24 -6.47 -9.45
CA ILE A 176 8.10 -5.58 -9.54
C ILE A 176 7.35 -5.56 -8.20
N CYS A 177 7.11 -4.35 -7.68
CA CYS A 177 6.23 -4.10 -6.55
C CYS A 177 4.89 -3.58 -7.06
N LEU A 178 3.78 -4.15 -6.58
CA LEU A 178 2.44 -3.61 -6.84
C LEU A 178 2.18 -2.44 -5.89
N GLY A 179 1.99 -1.26 -6.47
CA GLY A 179 1.98 0.04 -5.78
C GLY A 179 0.60 0.53 -5.38
N CYS A 180 -0.34 -0.37 -5.09
CA CYS A 180 -1.67 -0.01 -4.60
C CYS A 180 -2.27 -1.16 -3.78
N GLY A 181 -2.90 -0.84 -2.64
CA GLY A 181 -3.67 -1.82 -1.87
C GLY A 181 -4.86 -2.41 -2.64
N GLY A 182 -5.43 -1.65 -3.59
CA GLY A 182 -6.48 -2.14 -4.48
C GLY A 182 -6.03 -3.21 -5.49
N MET A 183 -4.72 -3.44 -5.62
CA MET A 183 -4.17 -4.54 -6.44
C MET A 183 -4.09 -5.87 -5.66
N ALA A 184 -4.50 -5.89 -4.40
CA ALA A 184 -4.53 -7.11 -3.60
C ALA A 184 -5.54 -8.11 -4.19
N GLY A 185 -5.07 -9.28 -4.57
CA GLY A 185 -5.93 -10.35 -5.13
C GLY A 185 -6.05 -10.36 -6.65
N LEU A 186 -5.38 -9.45 -7.37
CA LEU A 186 -5.22 -9.49 -8.82
C LEU A 186 -4.23 -10.56 -9.25
#